data_eb08858fe462022f605a6bae685bac61
#
_entry.id   eb08858fe462022f605a6bae685bac61
#
_cell.length_a   1.000
_cell.length_b   1.000
_cell.length_c   1.000
_cell.angle_alpha   90.00
_cell.angle_beta   90.00
_cell.angle_gamma   90.00
#
_symmetry.space_group_name_H-M   'P 1'
#
loop_
_entity.id
_entity.type
_entity.pdbx_description
1 polymer ?
#
loop_
_entity_poly.entity_id
_entity_poly.type
_entity_poly.pdbx_seq_one_letter_code
_entity_poly.pdbx_strand_id
1 'polypeptide(L)' 'MMKQFAVGDHVRWNSEAGYVEGIIIKKHTHDVEYKGYVHHATENDPQYEIKSDKTDHIAMHKGGALTKAHDRWDGR' A
#
# COMPACT_ATOMS: atom_id res chain seq x y z
N MET A 1 -7.26 12.73 10.30
CA MET A 1 -6.17 11.88 10.71
C MET A 1 -5.75 10.97 9.58
N MET A 2 -4.46 10.86 9.36
CA MET A 2 -3.99 10.05 8.25
C MET A 2 -4.02 8.60 8.62
N LYS A 3 -4.32 7.74 7.65
CA LYS A 3 -4.28 6.31 7.89
C LYS A 3 -2.86 5.84 7.93
N GLN A 4 -2.57 4.98 8.85
CA GLN A 4 -1.24 4.38 8.98
C GLN A 4 -1.38 2.88 8.89
N PHE A 5 -0.52 2.27 8.10
CA PHE A 5 -0.48 0.83 7.96
C PHE A 5 0.92 0.35 8.33
N ALA A 6 1.09 -0.95 8.45
CA ALA A 6 2.37 -1.53 8.81
C ALA A 6 2.75 -2.58 7.78
N VAL A 7 4.05 -2.89 7.72
CA VAL A 7 4.52 -3.98 6.87
C VAL A 7 3.80 -5.25 7.31
N GLY A 8 3.30 -5.98 6.34
CA GLY A 8 2.53 -7.18 6.57
C GLY A 8 1.03 -6.98 6.53
N ASP A 9 0.57 -5.72 6.53
CA ASP A 9 -0.87 -5.48 6.44
C ASP A 9 -1.38 -5.81 5.04
N HIS A 10 -2.56 -6.39 5.00
CA HIS A 10 -3.23 -6.70 3.74
C HIS A 10 -4.14 -5.52 3.40
N VAL A 11 -3.93 -4.94 2.26
CA VAL A 11 -4.63 -3.70 1.88
C VAL A 11 -5.23 -3.82 0.48
N ARG A 12 -6.12 -2.91 0.17
CA ARG A 12 -6.80 -2.85 -1.11
C ARG A 12 -6.71 -1.42 -1.64
N TRP A 13 -6.60 -1.32 -2.94
CA TRP A 13 -6.66 0.00 -3.59
C TRP A 13 -7.36 -0.15 -4.93
N ASN A 14 -7.81 1.00 -5.46
CA ASN A 14 -8.53 1.02 -6.73
C ASN A 14 -7.54 1.34 -7.84
N SER A 15 -7.49 0.48 -8.84
CA SER A 15 -6.64 0.70 -9.99
C SER A 15 -7.52 0.86 -11.23
N GLU A 16 -6.89 1.10 -12.37
CA GLU A 16 -7.66 1.22 -13.60
C GLU A 16 -8.40 -0.07 -13.91
N ALA A 17 -7.88 -1.18 -13.45
CA ALA A 17 -8.51 -2.46 -13.70
C ALA A 17 -9.50 -2.87 -12.61
N GLY A 18 -9.78 -1.99 -11.68
CA GLY A 18 -10.66 -2.29 -10.56
C GLY A 18 -9.86 -2.43 -9.28
N TYR A 19 -10.47 -3.03 -8.28
CA TYR A 19 -9.81 -3.17 -6.98
C TYR A 19 -8.73 -4.24 -7.04
N VAL A 20 -7.61 -3.93 -6.42
CA VAL A 20 -6.47 -4.84 -6.31
C VAL A 20 -6.11 -4.93 -4.84
N GLU A 21 -5.66 -6.10 -4.40
CA GLU A 21 -5.25 -6.31 -3.02
C GLU A 21 -3.81 -6.79 -2.99
N GLY A 22 -3.15 -6.52 -1.89
CA GLY A 22 -1.77 -6.95 -1.72
C GLY A 22 -1.30 -6.75 -0.29
N ILE A 23 -0.04 -7.13 -0.07
CA ILE A 23 0.58 -7.07 1.24
C ILE A 23 1.63 -5.97 1.23
N ILE A 24 1.63 -5.15 2.26
CA ILE A 24 2.64 -4.10 2.39
C ILE A 24 3.96 -4.76 2.72
N ILE A 25 4.97 -4.49 1.90
CA ILE A 25 6.29 -5.06 2.10
C ILE A 25 7.30 -4.03 2.59
N LYS A 26 7.04 -2.74 2.40
CA LYS A 26 7.89 -1.69 2.91
C LYS A 26 7.08 -0.45 3.21
N LYS A 27 7.52 0.32 4.20
CA LYS A 27 6.90 1.59 4.54
C LYS A 27 8.00 2.65 4.47
N HIS A 28 7.81 3.64 3.63
CA HIS A 28 8.79 4.70 3.43
C HIS A 28 8.29 5.98 4.08
N THR A 29 9.12 6.55 4.94
CA THR A 29 8.77 7.79 5.62
C THR A 29 9.63 8.96 5.14
N HIS A 30 10.45 8.73 4.12
CA HIS A 30 11.24 9.76 3.46
C HIS A 30 11.04 9.58 1.96
N ASP A 31 11.36 10.59 1.20
CA ASP A 31 11.22 10.51 -0.24
C ASP A 31 11.99 9.30 -0.76
N VAL A 32 11.41 8.62 -1.72
CA VAL A 32 12.01 7.42 -2.27
C VAL A 32 11.90 7.43 -3.79
N GLU A 33 12.98 7.08 -4.46
CA GLU A 33 12.97 6.97 -5.89
C GLU A 33 12.59 5.55 -6.28
N TYR A 34 11.62 5.43 -7.17
CA TYR A 34 11.16 4.12 -7.59
C TYR A 34 10.79 4.18 -9.06
N LYS A 35 11.46 3.39 -9.87
CA LYS A 35 11.24 3.31 -11.30
C LYS A 35 11.34 4.68 -11.97
N GLY A 36 12.33 5.45 -11.58
CA GLY A 36 12.58 6.74 -12.21
C GLY A 36 11.76 7.90 -11.68
N TYR A 37 10.89 7.65 -10.72
CA TYR A 37 10.10 8.72 -10.11
C TYR A 37 10.43 8.86 -8.65
N VAL A 38 10.39 10.08 -8.16
CA VAL A 38 10.55 10.33 -6.74
C VAL A 38 9.14 10.38 -6.13
N HIS A 39 8.92 9.49 -5.17
CA HIS A 39 7.66 9.47 -4.43
C HIS A 39 7.89 10.15 -3.10
N HIS A 40 7.14 11.20 -2.86
CA HIS A 40 7.32 11.99 -1.63
C HIS A 40 6.66 11.28 -0.45
N ALA A 41 7.37 11.24 0.67
CA ALA A 41 6.84 10.60 1.85
C ALA A 41 7.37 11.30 3.08
N THR A 42 6.59 11.28 4.16
CA THR A 42 6.99 11.78 5.45
C THR A 42 6.48 10.81 6.50
N GLU A 43 6.86 11.04 7.75
CA GLU A 43 6.38 10.17 8.82
C GLU A 43 4.88 10.27 8.99
N ASN A 44 4.31 11.43 8.71
CA ASN A 44 2.87 11.60 8.84
C ASN A 44 2.11 11.19 7.60
N ASP A 45 2.80 11.03 6.48
CA ASP A 45 2.17 10.68 5.21
C ASP A 45 3.10 9.75 4.46
N PRO A 46 3.24 8.51 4.93
CA PRO A 46 4.20 7.59 4.31
C PRO A 46 3.72 7.04 2.99
N GLN A 47 4.66 6.59 2.19
CA GLN A 47 4.38 5.80 1.01
C GLN A 47 4.53 4.34 1.37
N TYR A 48 3.66 3.52 0.83
CA TYR A 48 3.71 2.08 1.10
C TYR A 48 4.02 1.34 -0.19
N GLU A 49 4.94 0.42 -0.09
CA GLU A 49 5.29 -0.44 -1.20
C GLU A 49 4.56 -1.76 -0.98
N ILE A 50 3.75 -2.16 -1.96
CA ILE A 50 2.79 -3.24 -1.78
C ILE A 50 2.97 -4.26 -2.88
N LYS A 51 3.06 -5.52 -2.50
CA LYS A 51 3.14 -6.59 -3.48
C LYS A 51 1.75 -7.13 -3.73
N SER A 52 1.33 -7.13 -4.99
CA SER A 52 0.01 -7.60 -5.37
C SER A 52 -0.16 -9.08 -5.02
N ASP A 53 -1.36 -9.47 -4.58
CA ASP A 53 -1.63 -10.86 -4.24
C ASP A 53 -1.60 -11.77 -5.44
N LYS A 54 -1.99 -11.27 -6.59
CA LYS A 54 -2.15 -12.14 -7.74
C LYS A 54 -0.98 -12.13 -8.71
N THR A 55 -0.10 -11.17 -8.59
CA THR A 55 1.03 -11.05 -9.50
C THR A 55 2.24 -10.65 -8.69
N ASP A 56 3.38 -10.53 -9.38
CA ASP A 56 4.58 -10.06 -8.70
C ASP A 56 4.74 -8.55 -8.82
N HIS A 57 3.70 -7.87 -9.27
CA HIS A 57 3.77 -6.42 -9.42
C HIS A 57 3.85 -5.74 -8.07
N ILE A 58 4.64 -4.70 -8.03
CA ILE A 58 4.80 -3.87 -6.83
C ILE A 58 4.14 -2.53 -7.12
N ALA A 59 3.33 -2.08 -6.19
CA ALA A 59 2.67 -0.78 -6.29
C ALA A 59 3.17 0.12 -5.18
N MET A 60 3.13 1.42 -5.41
CA MET A 60 3.54 2.39 -4.41
C MET A 60 2.39 3.36 -4.22
N HIS A 61 1.84 3.42 -3.03
CA HIS A 61 0.70 4.28 -2.74
C HIS A 61 0.81 4.90 -1.36
N LYS A 62 0.21 6.06 -1.21
CA LYS A 62 0.07 6.67 0.10
C LYS A 62 -1.10 6.05 0.83
N GLY A 63 -1.10 6.19 2.15
CA GLY A 63 -2.14 5.59 2.97
C GLY A 63 -3.55 6.02 2.60
N GLY A 64 -3.70 7.26 2.13
CA GLY A 64 -5.02 7.72 1.74
C GLY A 64 -5.64 6.96 0.57
N ALA A 65 -4.80 6.30 -0.23
CA ALA A 65 -5.29 5.52 -1.36
C ALA A 65 -5.59 4.07 -0.98
N LEU A 66 -5.32 3.68 0.25
CA LEU A 66 -5.42 2.29 0.67
C LEU A 66 -6.56 2.10 1.65
N THR A 67 -7.14 0.91 1.63
CA THR A 67 -8.13 0.49 2.60
C THR A 67 -7.68 -0.85 3.14
N LYS A 68 -7.89 -1.11 4.42
CA LYS A 68 -7.54 -2.39 4.97
C LYS A 68 -8.40 -3.46 4.35
N ALA A 69 -7.78 -4.50 3.81
CA ALA A 69 -8.53 -5.61 3.24
C ALA A 69 -8.84 -6.59 4.36
N HIS A 70 -10.09 -7.03 4.44
CA HIS A 70 -10.46 -7.99 5.45
C HIS A 70 -10.25 -9.39 4.91
N ASP A 71 -9.82 -10.27 5.79
CA ASP A 71 -9.74 -11.65 5.42
C ASP A 71 -11.11 -12.17 5.40
N ARG A 72 -11.44 -13.04 4.52
CA ARG A 72 -12.65 -13.50 4.38
C ARG A 72 -13.21 -14.11 5.53
N TRP A 73 -12.64 -14.53 6.47
CA TRP A 73 -13.29 -15.07 7.53
C TRP A 73 -12.86 -14.51 8.74
N ASP A 74 -12.63 -13.35 8.73
CA ASP A 74 -12.19 -12.69 9.81
C ASP A 74 -13.12 -12.76 10.88
N GLY A 75 -13.62 -13.62 11.04
CA GLY A 75 -14.42 -13.61 12.08
C GLY A 75 -15.76 -13.81 11.85
N ARG A 76 -15.88 -13.97 11.36
CA ARG A 76 -17.02 -14.12 11.44
C ARG A 76 -17.30 -14.73 11.41
#